data_8fde8c2900314d0c872f1dd8971ae7ec
#
_entry.id   8fde8c2900314d0c872f1dd8971ae7ec
#
_cell.length_a   1.000
_cell.length_b   1.000
_cell.length_c   1.000
_cell.angle_alpha   90.00
_cell.angle_beta   90.00
_cell.angle_gamma   90.00
#
_symmetry.space_group_name_H-M   'P 1'
#
loop_
_entity.id
_entity.type
_entity.pdbx_description
1 polymer ?
#
loop_
_entity_poly.entity_id
_entity_poly.type
_entity_poly.pdbx_seq_one_letter_code
_entity_poly.pdbx_strand_id
1 'polypeptide(L)'
;MFCEPLCAWLSMQLHGHLIKLDVPREETFVSTRVRHAIKSHIISWVRPDGTFAARKLEAFSDQGAYASHGHSICAKGVGAFPQLYPCDNVEADAYTIFTNKSVAGAMRGYGIPQAMWAVECHTEDICAKLNMDPLEFRRKNLMPVGYKDAFSKNELYSDTFNQCLDKGIEVTDYLRKYKEYQNQTGDIRRGIGMAVFWYNTAVWPISLETSSCRMVLNQDGSLQVQLGETEIGQGADTAYSQMTADILGVPLEAVHVVSCQDTDVTPFGTGAYASRQTYTAGFSIRQTALLLKERILKYAHELTRMPEYNLDIIDGQIVRITDNRVLMSLGDLSTEALYSLSHSEHLSAESTAQIKSNAYSFGCTFAEVEVDIPMCKVKLLDLVNVHDAGTLINPALAEAQVHGGMSMGIGFGLSENLLFDPKTGRALNNNLLDYKLSTFMDHPRLRAYFVENAEPTSAFGTKSLGEPPTCSIAPAIRNAVYQATGVYVNDAPVNPHHLFRSMKEQHMFEEGGEANV
;
A
#
# COMPACT_ATOMS: atom_id res chain seq x y z
N MET A 1 -19.39 7.70 5.73
CA MET A 1 -20.58 7.88 4.88
C MET A 1 -21.70 8.50 5.71
N PHE A 2 -21.80 9.83 5.70
CA PHE A 2 -22.96 10.53 6.29
C PHE A 2 -23.56 11.51 5.27
N CYS A 3 -22.77 11.94 4.27
CA CYS A 3 -23.19 12.90 3.26
C CYS A 3 -24.26 12.30 2.33
N GLU A 4 -24.07 11.06 1.89
CA GLU A 4 -24.95 10.40 0.93
C GLU A 4 -26.39 10.20 1.47
N PRO A 5 -26.57 9.61 2.66
CA PRO A 5 -27.92 9.51 3.25
C PRO A 5 -28.57 10.87 3.49
N LEU A 6 -27.78 11.87 3.89
CA LEU A 6 -28.30 13.23 4.13
C LEU A 6 -28.74 13.89 2.83
N CYS A 7 -27.93 13.80 1.76
CA CYS A 7 -28.32 14.30 0.44
C CYS A 7 -29.57 13.61 -0.10
N ALA A 8 -29.65 12.28 0.03
CA ALA A 8 -30.82 11.53 -0.39
C ALA A 8 -32.08 11.95 0.38
N TRP A 9 -31.98 12.05 1.70
CA TRP A 9 -33.11 12.48 2.56
C TRP A 9 -33.55 13.91 2.21
N LEU A 10 -32.62 14.85 2.05
CA LEU A 10 -32.93 16.23 1.65
C LEU A 10 -33.59 16.29 0.26
N SER A 11 -33.08 15.50 -0.71
CA SER A 11 -33.69 15.41 -2.03
C SER A 11 -35.14 14.91 -1.96
N MET A 12 -35.42 13.91 -1.14
CA MET A 12 -36.79 13.41 -0.89
C MET A 12 -37.68 14.51 -0.30
N GLN A 13 -37.19 15.29 0.67
CA GLN A 13 -37.95 16.39 1.28
C GLN A 13 -38.23 17.53 0.29
N LEU A 14 -37.37 17.71 -0.68
CA LEU A 14 -37.43 18.74 -1.74
C LEU A 14 -37.97 18.18 -3.07
N HIS A 15 -38.80 17.14 -3.02
CA HIS A 15 -39.49 16.57 -4.17
C HIS A 15 -38.56 16.19 -5.37
N GLY A 16 -37.36 15.67 -5.07
CA GLY A 16 -36.43 15.18 -6.07
C GLY A 16 -35.48 16.25 -6.63
N HIS A 17 -35.42 17.44 -6.03
CA HIS A 17 -34.40 18.42 -6.42
C HIS A 17 -32.99 17.94 -6.16
N LEU A 18 -32.08 18.35 -7.03
CA LEU A 18 -30.65 18.08 -6.89
C LEU A 18 -30.10 18.75 -5.63
N ILE A 19 -29.44 17.97 -4.77
CA ILE A 19 -28.81 18.44 -3.54
C ILE A 19 -27.30 18.30 -3.66
N LYS A 20 -26.59 19.40 -3.36
CA LYS A 20 -25.13 19.41 -3.17
C LYS A 20 -24.86 19.70 -1.69
N LEU A 21 -24.12 18.79 -1.04
CA LEU A 21 -23.55 19.01 0.29
C LEU A 21 -22.07 19.30 0.16
N ASP A 22 -21.64 20.48 0.60
CA ASP A 22 -20.25 20.91 0.64
C ASP A 22 -19.81 21.05 2.09
N VAL A 23 -18.82 20.25 2.48
CA VAL A 23 -18.28 20.21 3.85
C VAL A 23 -16.98 21.02 3.89
N PRO A 24 -16.94 22.17 4.59
CA PRO A 24 -15.74 22.97 4.69
C PRO A 24 -14.60 22.21 5.41
N ARG A 25 -13.37 22.70 5.25
CA ARG A 25 -12.18 22.00 5.75
C ARG A 25 -12.21 21.79 7.26
N GLU A 26 -12.61 22.81 8.00
CA GLU A 26 -12.70 22.78 9.47
C GLU A 26 -13.69 21.72 9.94
N GLU A 27 -14.83 21.61 9.27
CA GLU A 27 -15.83 20.59 9.57
C GLU A 27 -15.34 19.20 9.15
N THR A 28 -14.62 19.08 8.02
CA THR A 28 -14.02 17.82 7.59
C THR A 28 -13.12 17.23 8.67
N PHE A 29 -12.28 18.03 9.34
CA PHE A 29 -11.39 17.55 10.41
C PHE A 29 -12.13 17.02 11.64
N VAL A 30 -13.32 17.48 11.91
CA VAL A 30 -14.06 17.08 13.12
C VAL A 30 -15.17 16.08 12.85
N SER A 31 -15.73 16.03 11.64
CA SER A 31 -16.88 15.19 11.28
C SER A 31 -16.51 13.97 10.44
N THR A 32 -15.34 13.96 9.81
CA THR A 32 -14.86 12.80 9.03
C THR A 32 -13.77 12.02 9.78
N ARG A 33 -13.30 10.94 9.17
CA ARG A 33 -12.36 10.02 9.81
C ARG A 33 -10.93 10.56 9.75
N VAL A 34 -10.22 10.41 10.87
CA VAL A 34 -8.78 10.71 10.99
C VAL A 34 -7.99 9.41 11.22
N ARG A 35 -6.66 9.43 11.03
CA ARG A 35 -5.79 8.31 11.36
C ARG A 35 -5.81 8.05 12.87
N HIS A 36 -5.86 6.80 13.29
CA HIS A 36 -5.79 6.41 14.70
C HIS A 36 -4.45 6.83 15.33
N ALA A 37 -4.51 7.48 16.48
CA ALA A 37 -3.38 7.54 17.38
C ALA A 37 -3.27 6.20 18.11
N ILE A 38 -2.11 5.55 18.07
CA ILE A 38 -1.87 4.28 18.73
C ILE A 38 -0.66 4.42 19.66
N LYS A 39 -0.85 4.09 20.93
CA LYS A 39 0.22 3.96 21.91
C LYS A 39 0.60 2.50 22.04
N SER A 40 1.87 2.19 21.78
CA SER A 40 2.40 0.83 21.83
C SER A 40 3.44 0.69 22.92
N HIS A 41 3.37 -0.39 23.68
CA HIS A 41 4.39 -0.80 24.63
C HIS A 41 4.95 -2.14 24.19
N ILE A 42 6.24 -2.19 23.83
CA ILE A 42 6.91 -3.39 23.31
C ILE A 42 8.00 -3.81 24.27
N ILE A 43 8.03 -5.11 24.58
CA ILE A 43 9.10 -5.76 25.30
C ILE A 43 9.65 -6.88 24.42
N SER A 44 10.96 -6.94 24.26
CA SER A 44 11.61 -8.00 23.51
C SER A 44 12.74 -8.64 24.33
N TRP A 45 12.81 -9.95 24.28
CA TRP A 45 13.93 -10.74 24.83
C TRP A 45 14.77 -11.19 23.67
N VAL A 46 16.02 -10.75 23.64
CA VAL A 46 16.97 -10.99 22.54
C VAL A 46 18.11 -11.85 23.06
N ARG A 47 18.47 -12.88 22.31
CA ARG A 47 19.62 -13.73 22.64
C ARG A 47 20.94 -13.01 22.32
N PRO A 48 22.05 -13.45 22.91
CA PRO A 48 23.37 -12.84 22.63
C PRO A 48 23.77 -12.83 21.15
N ASP A 49 23.22 -13.76 20.36
CA ASP A 49 23.45 -13.81 18.92
C ASP A 49 22.58 -12.83 18.11
N GLY A 50 21.72 -12.06 18.78
CA GLY A 50 20.82 -11.09 18.15
C GLY A 50 19.48 -11.66 17.68
N THR A 51 19.16 -12.94 17.94
CA THR A 51 17.84 -13.51 17.58
C THR A 51 16.80 -13.23 18.66
N PHE A 52 15.55 -13.03 18.26
CA PHE A 52 14.45 -12.89 19.21
C PHE A 52 14.15 -14.22 19.92
N ALA A 53 14.05 -14.19 21.25
CA ALA A 53 13.62 -15.32 22.08
C ALA A 53 12.12 -15.23 22.40
N ALA A 54 11.66 -14.02 22.72
CA ALA A 54 10.26 -13.73 22.98
C ALA A 54 9.96 -12.26 22.69
N ARG A 55 8.69 -11.95 22.39
CA ARG A 55 8.23 -10.59 22.12
C ARG A 55 6.84 -10.37 22.69
N LYS A 56 6.62 -9.21 23.31
CA LYS A 56 5.32 -8.80 23.83
C LYS A 56 4.97 -7.40 23.33
N LEU A 57 3.72 -7.21 22.94
CA LEU A 57 3.14 -5.94 22.52
C LEU A 57 1.82 -5.69 23.26
N GLU A 58 1.68 -4.50 23.83
CA GLU A 58 0.39 -3.94 24.24
C GLU A 58 0.13 -2.68 23.43
N ALA A 59 -0.99 -2.61 22.72
CA ALA A 59 -1.36 -1.49 21.87
C ALA A 59 -2.71 -0.90 22.27
N PHE A 60 -2.74 0.41 22.50
CA PHE A 60 -3.94 1.17 22.84
C PHE A 60 -4.25 2.13 21.69
N SER A 61 -5.34 1.87 20.98
CA SER A 61 -5.80 2.64 19.82
C SER A 61 -6.92 3.58 20.21
N ASP A 62 -6.73 4.89 20.00
CA ASP A 62 -7.74 5.91 20.21
C ASP A 62 -8.74 5.91 19.05
N GLN A 63 -9.96 5.51 19.34
CA GLN A 63 -11.06 5.38 18.38
C GLN A 63 -11.78 6.69 18.10
N GLY A 64 -11.68 7.67 19.01
CA GLY A 64 -12.58 8.81 19.04
C GLY A 64 -13.99 8.43 19.54
N ALA A 65 -14.98 9.22 19.19
CA ALA A 65 -16.33 9.14 19.79
C ALA A 65 -17.20 8.01 19.21
N TYR A 66 -16.88 7.49 18.03
CA TYR A 66 -17.71 6.50 17.33
C TYR A 66 -16.89 5.32 16.81
N ALA A 67 -17.52 4.14 16.85
CA ALA A 67 -16.93 2.90 16.35
C ALA A 67 -16.90 2.85 14.82
N SER A 68 -15.96 3.39 14.14
CA SER A 68 -15.80 3.21 12.70
C SER A 68 -15.20 1.82 12.40
N HIS A 69 -13.92 1.76 12.02
CA HIS A 69 -13.18 0.53 11.77
C HIS A 69 -12.11 0.26 12.84
N GLY A 70 -12.19 0.92 14.00
CA GLY A 70 -11.09 1.00 14.96
C GLY A 70 -10.55 -0.32 15.45
N HIS A 71 -11.43 -1.25 15.83
CA HIS A 71 -11.01 -2.58 16.26
C HIS A 71 -10.27 -3.35 15.16
N SER A 72 -10.75 -3.32 13.91
CA SER A 72 -10.11 -4.00 12.78
C SER A 72 -8.77 -3.36 12.40
N ILE A 73 -8.67 -2.02 12.51
CA ILE A 73 -7.42 -1.29 12.24
C ILE A 73 -6.38 -1.61 13.30
N CYS A 74 -6.77 -1.60 14.58
CA CYS A 74 -5.89 -1.97 15.68
C CYS A 74 -5.44 -3.43 15.56
N ALA A 75 -6.36 -4.33 15.30
CA ALA A 75 -6.07 -5.76 15.11
C ALA A 75 -5.12 -6.02 13.93
N LYS A 76 -5.30 -5.33 12.80
CA LYS A 76 -4.39 -5.44 11.65
C LYS A 76 -2.98 -4.93 12.00
N GLY A 77 -2.88 -3.78 12.67
CA GLY A 77 -1.59 -3.24 13.12
C GLY A 77 -0.87 -4.17 14.08
N VAL A 78 -1.58 -4.67 15.11
CA VAL A 78 -1.03 -5.61 16.09
C VAL A 78 -0.70 -6.96 15.45
N GLY A 79 -1.51 -7.44 14.51
CA GLY A 79 -1.23 -8.66 13.74
C GLY A 79 0.06 -8.61 12.90
N ALA A 80 0.53 -7.39 12.57
CA ALA A 80 1.81 -7.20 11.90
C ALA A 80 3.02 -7.49 12.80
N PHE A 81 2.87 -7.35 14.11
CA PHE A 81 3.94 -7.48 15.07
C PHE A 81 4.66 -8.83 15.05
N PRO A 82 3.96 -9.99 15.06
CA PRO A 82 4.62 -11.29 15.01
C PRO A 82 5.16 -11.66 13.63
N GLN A 83 4.69 -11.02 12.57
CA GLN A 83 4.96 -11.49 11.21
C GLN A 83 6.25 -10.94 10.62
N LEU A 84 6.54 -9.64 10.77
CA LEU A 84 7.76 -9.05 10.20
C LEU A 84 9.04 -9.71 10.76
N TYR A 85 9.08 -9.90 12.06
CA TYR A 85 10.17 -10.58 12.79
C TYR A 85 9.59 -11.74 13.59
N PRO A 86 9.40 -12.91 12.98
CA PRO A 86 8.80 -14.05 13.67
C PRO A 86 9.70 -14.58 14.78
N CYS A 87 9.07 -15.00 15.88
CA CYS A 87 9.71 -15.80 16.92
C CYS A 87 8.68 -16.74 17.57
N ASP A 88 9.18 -17.74 18.30
CA ASP A 88 8.33 -18.81 18.83
C ASP A 88 7.39 -18.35 19.95
N ASN A 89 7.77 -17.30 20.68
CA ASN A 89 7.05 -16.82 21.85
C ASN A 89 6.60 -15.37 21.63
N VAL A 90 5.34 -15.19 21.25
CA VAL A 90 4.73 -13.87 21.00
C VAL A 90 3.44 -13.73 21.79
N GLU A 91 3.33 -12.63 22.51
CA GLU A 91 2.10 -12.15 23.13
C GLU A 91 1.76 -10.78 22.58
N ALA A 92 0.52 -10.56 22.16
CA ALA A 92 0.11 -9.27 21.61
C ALA A 92 -1.34 -8.96 21.98
N ASP A 93 -1.54 -7.85 22.70
CA ASP A 93 -2.82 -7.36 23.14
C ASP A 93 -3.17 -6.05 22.45
N ALA A 94 -4.39 -5.96 21.92
CA ALA A 94 -4.93 -4.79 21.22
C ALA A 94 -6.16 -4.26 21.93
N TYR A 95 -6.10 -3.00 22.34
CA TYR A 95 -7.20 -2.30 22.99
C TYR A 95 -7.67 -1.13 22.13
N THR A 96 -8.97 -1.08 21.85
CA THR A 96 -9.60 0.05 21.16
C THR A 96 -10.39 0.86 22.18
N ILE A 97 -10.01 2.13 22.35
CA ILE A 97 -10.52 3.01 23.40
C ILE A 97 -11.40 4.08 22.80
N PHE A 98 -12.65 4.20 23.28
CA PHE A 98 -13.51 5.32 22.96
C PHE A 98 -13.07 6.57 23.73
N THR A 99 -13.06 7.70 23.03
CA THR A 99 -12.76 9.02 23.59
C THR A 99 -13.74 10.07 23.05
N ASN A 100 -13.70 11.27 23.58
CA ASN A 100 -14.49 12.39 23.09
C ASN A 100 -13.84 13.19 21.95
N LYS A 101 -12.87 12.60 21.24
CA LYS A 101 -12.20 13.19 20.09
C LYS A 101 -12.92 12.90 18.78
N SER A 102 -12.44 13.51 17.68
CA SER A 102 -12.89 13.19 16.33
C SER A 102 -12.76 11.68 16.04
N VAL A 103 -13.73 11.14 15.29
CA VAL A 103 -13.74 9.71 14.99
C VAL A 103 -12.51 9.29 14.18
N ALA A 104 -11.85 8.25 14.60
CA ALA A 104 -10.77 7.65 13.85
C ALA A 104 -11.29 6.52 12.92
N GLY A 105 -10.61 6.29 11.80
CA GLY A 105 -11.06 5.30 10.84
C GLY A 105 -10.00 4.91 9.81
N ALA A 106 -10.44 4.29 8.73
CA ALA A 106 -9.56 3.81 7.68
C ALA A 106 -8.77 4.96 7.04
N MET A 107 -7.47 4.81 7.04
CA MET A 107 -6.50 5.68 6.37
C MET A 107 -5.43 4.80 5.73
N ARG A 108 -4.86 5.20 4.58
CA ARG A 108 -3.88 4.46 3.80
C ARG A 108 -2.85 3.74 4.67
N GLY A 109 -2.77 2.39 4.57
CA GLY A 109 -1.95 1.53 5.42
C GLY A 109 -2.67 0.85 6.59
N TYR A 110 -3.88 1.31 6.97
CA TYR A 110 -4.84 0.64 7.87
C TYR A 110 -4.22 0.07 9.16
N GLY A 111 -3.45 0.90 9.90
CA GLY A 111 -2.80 0.51 11.16
C GLY A 111 -1.35 0.03 11.02
N ILE A 112 -0.94 -0.43 9.85
CA ILE A 112 0.45 -0.88 9.62
C ILE A 112 1.48 0.26 9.77
N PRO A 113 1.27 1.50 9.28
CA PRO A 113 2.24 2.58 9.51
C PRO A 113 2.53 2.83 10.99
N GLN A 114 1.50 2.79 11.85
CA GLN A 114 1.66 2.95 13.30
C GLN A 114 2.39 1.76 13.92
N ALA A 115 2.06 0.54 13.48
CA ALA A 115 2.74 -0.68 13.93
C ALA A 115 4.21 -0.68 13.50
N MET A 116 4.50 -0.31 12.25
CA MET A 116 5.89 -0.22 11.74
C MET A 116 6.69 0.88 12.46
N TRP A 117 6.06 2.01 12.79
CA TRP A 117 6.69 3.00 13.67
C TRP A 117 7.16 2.34 14.97
N ALA A 118 6.26 1.67 15.69
CA ALA A 118 6.59 1.06 16.96
C ALA A 118 7.64 -0.06 16.83
N VAL A 119 7.47 -0.96 15.86
CA VAL A 119 8.33 -2.13 15.66
C VAL A 119 9.73 -1.74 15.19
N GLU A 120 9.84 -0.86 14.21
CA GLU A 120 11.10 -0.51 13.58
C GLU A 120 11.95 0.45 14.43
N CYS A 121 11.28 1.38 15.16
CA CYS A 121 11.99 2.20 16.14
C CYS A 121 12.49 1.35 17.31
N HIS A 122 11.67 0.43 17.82
CA HIS A 122 12.09 -0.49 18.88
C HIS A 122 13.24 -1.42 18.43
N THR A 123 13.21 -1.87 17.18
CA THR A 123 14.30 -2.68 16.60
C THR A 123 15.61 -1.90 16.54
N GLU A 124 15.57 -0.62 16.14
CA GLU A 124 16.75 0.25 16.14
C GLU A 124 17.29 0.45 17.56
N ASP A 125 16.40 0.69 18.53
CA ASP A 125 16.77 0.85 19.94
C ASP A 125 17.43 -0.41 20.54
N ILE A 126 16.98 -1.60 20.13
CA ILE A 126 17.63 -2.88 20.49
C ILE A 126 19.03 -2.93 19.89
N CYS A 127 19.19 -2.63 18.61
CA CYS A 127 20.50 -2.65 17.95
C CYS A 127 21.48 -1.73 18.66
N ALA A 128 21.05 -0.52 19.00
CA ALA A 128 21.86 0.44 19.74
C ALA A 128 22.28 -0.09 21.12
N LYS A 129 21.34 -0.64 21.89
CA LYS A 129 21.62 -1.18 23.24
C LYS A 129 22.52 -2.42 23.22
N LEU A 130 22.47 -3.21 22.17
CA LEU A 130 23.30 -4.42 22.02
C LEU A 130 24.59 -4.15 21.25
N ASN A 131 24.79 -2.91 20.76
CA ASN A 131 25.90 -2.54 19.89
C ASN A 131 25.98 -3.47 18.66
N MET A 132 24.82 -3.76 18.06
CA MET A 132 24.69 -4.60 16.87
C MET A 132 24.41 -3.75 15.62
N ASP A 133 24.94 -4.16 14.48
CA ASP A 133 24.62 -3.51 13.22
C ASP A 133 23.12 -3.64 12.90
N PRO A 134 22.40 -2.53 12.64
CA PRO A 134 20.95 -2.57 12.39
C PRO A 134 20.55 -3.35 11.14
N LEU A 135 21.41 -3.40 10.12
CA LEU A 135 21.18 -4.15 8.89
C LEU A 135 21.30 -5.64 9.15
N GLU A 136 22.40 -6.05 9.81
CA GLU A 136 22.66 -7.46 10.15
C GLU A 136 21.59 -8.02 11.09
N PHE A 137 21.17 -7.22 12.09
CA PHE A 137 20.10 -7.61 12.99
C PHE A 137 18.78 -7.86 12.24
N ARG A 138 18.40 -6.96 11.30
CA ARG A 138 17.19 -7.15 10.50
C ARG A 138 17.30 -8.37 9.60
N ARG A 139 18.39 -8.55 8.85
CA ARG A 139 18.61 -9.73 7.99
C ARG A 139 18.47 -11.04 8.76
N LYS A 140 18.96 -11.08 9.97
CA LYS A 140 18.88 -12.28 10.83
C LYS A 140 17.47 -12.62 11.29
N ASN A 141 16.63 -11.61 11.52
CA ASN A 141 15.32 -11.78 12.16
C ASN A 141 14.13 -11.67 11.19
N LEU A 142 14.34 -11.19 9.95
CA LEU A 142 13.27 -11.09 8.97
C LEU A 142 12.63 -12.45 8.67
N MET A 143 11.37 -12.41 8.33
CA MET A 143 10.56 -13.56 7.91
C MET A 143 11.31 -14.38 6.82
N PRO A 144 11.63 -15.66 7.06
CA PRO A 144 12.33 -16.48 6.09
C PRO A 144 11.41 -17.03 5.01
N VAL A 145 11.97 -17.40 3.85
CA VAL A 145 11.23 -18.17 2.83
C VAL A 145 10.66 -19.45 3.45
N GLY A 146 9.44 -19.79 3.08
CA GLY A 146 8.68 -20.90 3.67
C GLY A 146 8.01 -20.55 5.00
N TYR A 147 8.17 -19.33 5.51
CA TYR A 147 7.38 -18.88 6.66
C TYR A 147 5.89 -18.99 6.34
N LYS A 148 5.15 -19.58 7.28
CA LYS A 148 3.71 -19.76 7.15
C LYS A 148 3.02 -19.10 8.32
N ASP A 149 2.22 -18.10 8.04
CA ASP A 149 1.47 -17.40 9.07
C ASP A 149 0.49 -18.34 9.78
N ALA A 150 0.54 -18.34 11.11
CA ALA A 150 -0.28 -19.25 11.90
C ALA A 150 -1.78 -19.03 11.75
N PHE A 151 -2.22 -17.78 11.46
CA PHE A 151 -3.62 -17.41 11.34
C PHE A 151 -4.11 -17.52 9.89
N SER A 152 -3.51 -16.78 8.96
CA SER A 152 -3.96 -16.72 7.56
C SER A 152 -3.56 -17.96 6.75
N LYS A 153 -2.58 -18.74 7.25
CA LYS A 153 -1.95 -19.86 6.53
C LYS A 153 -1.22 -19.43 5.24
N ASN A 154 -1.07 -18.12 5.02
CA ASN A 154 -0.28 -17.62 3.90
C ASN A 154 1.18 -18.03 4.06
N GLU A 155 1.80 -18.31 2.95
CA GLU A 155 3.18 -18.73 2.87
C GLU A 155 4.02 -17.69 2.12
N LEU A 156 5.24 -17.47 2.59
CA LEU A 156 6.23 -16.65 1.90
C LEU A 156 6.97 -17.50 0.88
N TYR A 157 6.74 -17.23 -0.41
CA TYR A 157 7.31 -18.02 -1.50
C TYR A 157 8.67 -17.53 -2.00
N SER A 158 9.06 -16.29 -1.66
CA SER A 158 10.27 -15.68 -2.19
C SER A 158 10.98 -14.80 -1.17
N ASP A 159 12.30 -14.86 -1.15
CA ASP A 159 13.14 -13.96 -0.35
C ASP A 159 13.57 -12.75 -1.19
N THR A 160 12.72 -11.74 -1.24
CA THR A 160 13.04 -10.47 -1.85
C THR A 160 13.40 -9.38 -0.84
N PHE A 161 13.28 -9.62 0.46
CA PHE A 161 13.71 -8.69 1.49
C PHE A 161 15.20 -8.32 1.34
N ASN A 162 16.05 -9.33 1.20
CA ASN A 162 17.49 -9.11 1.03
C ASN A 162 17.79 -8.36 -0.26
N GLN A 163 17.10 -8.67 -1.36
CA GLN A 163 17.25 -7.96 -2.62
C GLN A 163 16.82 -6.49 -2.52
N CYS A 164 15.72 -6.20 -1.81
CA CYS A 164 15.29 -4.83 -1.53
C CYS A 164 16.33 -4.07 -0.68
N LEU A 165 16.85 -4.71 0.36
CA LEU A 165 17.89 -4.13 1.21
C LEU A 165 19.17 -3.86 0.41
N ASP A 166 19.64 -4.82 -0.37
CA ASP A 166 20.85 -4.67 -1.20
C ASP A 166 20.71 -3.53 -2.20
N LYS A 167 19.54 -3.42 -2.86
CA LYS A 167 19.25 -2.30 -3.76
C LYS A 167 19.24 -0.96 -3.03
N GLY A 168 18.60 -0.88 -1.89
CA GLY A 168 18.58 0.33 -1.07
C GLY A 168 19.97 0.75 -0.59
N ILE A 169 20.79 -0.20 -0.11
CA ILE A 169 22.19 0.02 0.30
C ILE A 169 23.02 0.58 -0.85
N GLU A 170 22.91 -0.04 -2.04
CA GLU A 170 23.63 0.39 -3.23
C GLU A 170 23.30 1.84 -3.61
N VAL A 171 22.00 2.15 -3.78
CA VAL A 171 21.57 3.44 -4.33
C VAL A 171 21.66 4.61 -3.36
N THR A 172 21.77 4.34 -2.06
CA THR A 172 21.94 5.37 -1.01
C THR A 172 23.37 5.52 -0.52
N ASP A 173 24.24 4.59 -0.89
CA ASP A 173 25.60 4.47 -0.33
C ASP A 173 25.57 4.35 1.22
N TYR A 174 24.61 3.54 1.70
CA TYR A 174 24.26 3.43 3.12
C TYR A 174 25.46 3.09 4.00
N LEU A 175 26.23 2.06 3.63
CA LEU A 175 27.31 1.56 4.49
C LEU A 175 28.42 2.61 4.72
N ARG A 176 28.77 3.39 3.67
CA ARG A 176 29.74 4.47 3.80
C ARG A 176 29.18 5.62 4.65
N LYS A 177 27.97 6.09 4.33
CA LYS A 177 27.32 7.20 5.05
C LYS A 177 27.04 6.85 6.51
N TYR A 178 26.56 5.63 6.79
CA TYR A 178 26.31 5.17 8.16
C TYR A 178 27.58 5.22 9.01
N LYS A 179 28.72 4.83 8.46
CA LYS A 179 30.03 4.92 9.13
C LYS A 179 30.51 6.37 9.26
N GLU A 180 30.36 7.17 8.21
CA GLU A 180 30.80 8.58 8.17
C GLU A 180 30.05 9.45 9.19
N TYR A 181 28.76 9.15 9.40
CA TYR A 181 27.91 9.96 10.30
C TYR A 181 27.94 9.50 11.75
N GLN A 182 28.81 8.56 12.13
CA GLN A 182 29.02 8.19 13.53
C GLN A 182 29.80 9.27 14.29
N ASN A 183 29.50 9.43 15.59
CA ASN A 183 30.26 10.28 16.52
C ASN A 183 30.41 11.75 16.10
N GLN A 184 29.39 12.31 15.42
CA GLN A 184 29.39 13.72 15.06
C GLN A 184 29.20 14.62 16.28
N THR A 185 29.89 15.75 16.24
CA THR A 185 29.77 16.86 17.22
C THR A 185 29.37 18.13 16.50
N GLY A 186 28.87 19.13 17.23
CA GLY A 186 28.44 20.41 16.67
C GLY A 186 26.93 20.52 16.50
N ASP A 187 26.51 21.68 16.00
CA ASP A 187 25.10 22.07 15.96
C ASP A 187 24.33 21.44 14.80
N ILE A 188 25.01 21.19 13.71
CA ILE A 188 24.41 20.54 12.53
C ILE A 188 24.99 19.14 12.41
N ARG A 189 24.12 18.13 12.43
CA ARG A 189 24.53 16.72 12.31
C ARG A 189 23.73 16.00 11.25
N ARG A 190 24.35 15.03 10.58
CA ARG A 190 23.70 14.19 9.59
C ARG A 190 23.48 12.79 10.11
N GLY A 191 22.43 12.15 9.61
CA GLY A 191 22.16 10.76 9.87
C GLY A 191 21.52 10.07 8.69
N ILE A 192 21.77 8.77 8.58
CA ILE A 192 21.10 7.89 7.63
C ILE A 192 20.48 6.73 8.40
N GLY A 193 19.17 6.54 8.24
CA GLY A 193 18.41 5.48 8.89
C GLY A 193 17.70 4.60 7.89
N MET A 194 17.33 3.43 8.33
CA MET A 194 16.55 2.49 7.53
C MET A 194 15.40 1.91 8.35
N ALA A 195 14.38 1.45 7.63
CA ALA A 195 13.29 0.65 8.17
C ALA A 195 12.77 -0.30 7.09
N VAL A 196 12.28 -1.45 7.49
CA VAL A 196 11.65 -2.42 6.60
C VAL A 196 10.14 -2.44 6.82
N PHE A 197 9.41 -3.00 5.89
CA PHE A 197 7.98 -3.24 6.04
C PHE A 197 7.55 -4.50 5.32
N TRP A 198 6.42 -5.03 5.74
CA TRP A 198 5.64 -5.97 4.97
C TRP A 198 4.17 -5.51 4.93
N TYR A 199 3.45 -5.98 3.95
CA TYR A 199 2.02 -5.72 3.83
C TYR A 199 1.35 -6.91 3.15
N ASN A 200 0.24 -7.40 3.70
CA ASN A 200 -0.53 -8.45 3.07
C ASN A 200 -1.51 -7.86 2.04
N THR A 201 -1.56 -8.47 0.86
CA THR A 201 -2.48 -8.10 -0.21
C THR A 201 -3.87 -8.61 0.10
N ALA A 202 -4.90 -7.75 -0.01
CA ALA A 202 -6.29 -8.14 0.22
C ALA A 202 -6.60 -8.51 1.69
N VAL A 203 -7.74 -9.14 1.96
CA VAL A 203 -8.22 -9.41 3.33
C VAL A 203 -8.52 -10.88 3.61
N TRP A 204 -8.26 -11.78 2.67
CA TRP A 204 -8.39 -13.22 2.92
C TRP A 204 -7.44 -13.66 4.07
N PRO A 205 -7.85 -14.53 5.01
CA PRO A 205 -9.15 -15.22 5.13
C PRO A 205 -10.16 -14.49 6.04
N ILE A 206 -9.90 -13.24 6.46
CA ILE A 206 -10.77 -12.48 7.36
C ILE A 206 -12.13 -12.18 6.70
N SER A 207 -12.10 -11.91 5.39
CA SER A 207 -13.29 -11.70 4.58
C SER A 207 -13.15 -12.40 3.24
N LEU A 208 -14.27 -12.55 2.53
CA LEU A 208 -14.28 -13.08 1.18
C LEU A 208 -13.67 -12.07 0.21
N GLU A 209 -12.85 -12.57 -0.70
CA GLU A 209 -12.32 -11.81 -1.81
C GLU A 209 -12.96 -12.28 -3.11
N THR A 210 -13.73 -11.39 -3.72
CA THR A 210 -14.48 -11.66 -4.94
C THR A 210 -14.33 -10.49 -5.89
N SER A 211 -14.14 -10.78 -7.17
CA SER A 211 -14.14 -9.80 -8.25
C SER A 211 -14.87 -10.38 -9.45
N SER A 212 -15.63 -9.57 -10.15
CA SER A 212 -16.37 -9.97 -11.35
C SER A 212 -16.00 -9.08 -12.52
N CYS A 213 -15.95 -9.67 -13.71
CA CYS A 213 -15.63 -9.00 -14.95
C CYS A 213 -16.58 -9.46 -16.04
N ARG A 214 -17.02 -8.53 -16.88
CA ARG A 214 -17.76 -8.78 -18.11
C ARG A 214 -17.03 -8.13 -19.27
N MET A 215 -16.87 -8.85 -20.37
CA MET A 215 -16.24 -8.37 -21.60
C MET A 215 -17.16 -8.58 -22.80
N VAL A 216 -17.16 -7.60 -23.70
CA VAL A 216 -17.98 -7.61 -24.91
C VAL A 216 -17.10 -7.22 -26.09
N LEU A 217 -17.15 -7.98 -27.18
CA LEU A 217 -16.53 -7.64 -28.46
C LEU A 217 -17.52 -6.81 -29.28
N ASN A 218 -17.15 -5.58 -29.61
CA ASN A 218 -17.94 -4.65 -30.43
C ASN A 218 -17.74 -4.92 -31.92
N GLN A 219 -18.62 -4.35 -32.78
CA GLN A 219 -18.59 -4.52 -34.23
C GLN A 219 -17.32 -3.99 -34.89
N ASP A 220 -16.70 -2.98 -34.31
CA ASP A 220 -15.46 -2.38 -34.80
C ASP A 220 -14.20 -3.15 -34.38
N GLY A 221 -14.37 -4.25 -33.64
CA GLY A 221 -13.28 -5.05 -33.07
C GLY A 221 -12.76 -4.52 -31.74
N SER A 222 -13.32 -3.44 -31.22
CA SER A 222 -12.98 -2.96 -29.89
C SER A 222 -13.60 -3.82 -28.78
N LEU A 223 -13.04 -3.73 -27.60
CA LEU A 223 -13.47 -4.48 -26.41
C LEU A 223 -14.01 -3.53 -25.35
N GLN A 224 -15.22 -3.78 -24.88
CA GLN A 224 -15.75 -3.15 -23.69
C GLN A 224 -15.49 -4.07 -22.49
N VAL A 225 -14.83 -3.54 -21.46
CA VAL A 225 -14.54 -4.25 -20.20
C VAL A 225 -15.28 -3.58 -19.07
N GLN A 226 -16.14 -4.33 -18.40
CA GLN A 226 -16.94 -3.89 -17.25
C GLN A 226 -16.45 -4.59 -16.00
N LEU A 227 -16.10 -3.80 -14.99
CA LEU A 227 -15.59 -4.26 -13.69
C LEU A 227 -16.35 -3.57 -12.57
N GLY A 228 -16.57 -4.29 -11.47
CA GLY A 228 -17.10 -3.70 -10.23
C GLY A 228 -16.02 -3.01 -9.37
N GLU A 229 -14.76 -3.09 -9.80
CA GLU A 229 -13.63 -2.46 -9.13
C GLU A 229 -13.56 -0.96 -9.46
N THR A 230 -13.07 -0.17 -8.53
CA THR A 230 -13.26 1.29 -8.53
C THR A 230 -12.00 2.05 -8.99
N GLU A 231 -12.14 2.93 -9.99
CA GLU A 231 -11.13 3.96 -10.26
C GLU A 231 -11.28 5.11 -9.25
N ILE A 232 -10.21 5.45 -8.54
CA ILE A 232 -10.14 6.53 -7.56
C ILE A 232 -8.94 7.48 -7.80
N GLY A 233 -8.40 7.46 -9.03
CA GLY A 233 -7.23 8.22 -9.44
C GLY A 233 -5.91 7.46 -9.34
N GLN A 234 -5.93 6.15 -9.02
CA GLN A 234 -4.74 5.31 -8.93
C GLN A 234 -4.31 4.73 -10.29
N GLY A 235 -5.11 4.86 -11.35
CA GLY A 235 -4.83 4.35 -12.68
C GLY A 235 -5.27 2.90 -12.90
N ALA A 236 -6.31 2.45 -12.20
CA ALA A 236 -6.84 1.10 -12.31
C ALA A 236 -7.31 0.78 -13.74
N ASP A 237 -8.06 1.68 -14.36
CA ASP A 237 -8.58 1.49 -15.71
C ASP A 237 -7.48 1.24 -16.74
N THR A 238 -6.37 1.97 -16.64
CA THR A 238 -5.19 1.74 -17.50
C THR A 238 -4.58 0.35 -17.25
N ALA A 239 -4.41 -0.04 -15.98
CA ALA A 239 -3.87 -1.36 -15.66
C ALA A 239 -4.78 -2.49 -16.13
N TYR A 240 -6.10 -2.35 -16.01
CA TYR A 240 -7.07 -3.33 -16.47
C TYR A 240 -7.11 -3.43 -18.00
N SER A 241 -6.96 -2.31 -18.70
CA SER A 241 -6.83 -2.30 -20.16
C SER A 241 -5.57 -3.06 -20.61
N GLN A 242 -4.43 -2.82 -19.95
CA GLN A 242 -3.17 -3.52 -20.24
C GLN A 242 -3.28 -5.03 -20.01
N MET A 243 -3.87 -5.46 -18.87
CA MET A 243 -4.09 -6.88 -18.59
C MET A 243 -5.00 -7.56 -19.62
N THR A 244 -6.03 -6.87 -20.06
CA THR A 244 -6.99 -7.38 -21.05
C THR A 244 -6.35 -7.49 -22.42
N ALA A 245 -5.64 -6.45 -22.84
CA ALA A 245 -4.95 -6.38 -24.13
C ALA A 245 -3.91 -7.53 -24.27
N ASP A 246 -3.14 -7.79 -23.22
CA ASP A 246 -2.13 -8.84 -23.18
C ASP A 246 -2.73 -10.23 -23.41
N ILE A 247 -3.83 -10.57 -22.71
CA ILE A 247 -4.45 -11.90 -22.84
C ILE A 247 -5.13 -12.09 -24.19
N LEU A 248 -5.85 -11.06 -24.65
CA LEU A 248 -6.65 -11.15 -25.87
C LEU A 248 -5.83 -10.91 -27.13
N GLY A 249 -4.59 -10.43 -27.03
CA GLY A 249 -3.74 -10.16 -28.18
C GLY A 249 -4.25 -9.01 -29.02
N VAL A 250 -4.77 -7.95 -28.40
CA VAL A 250 -5.32 -6.76 -29.06
C VAL A 250 -4.49 -5.52 -28.74
N PRO A 251 -4.50 -4.47 -29.60
CA PRO A 251 -3.91 -3.18 -29.27
C PRO A 251 -4.56 -2.58 -28.02
N LEU A 252 -3.77 -1.83 -27.22
CA LEU A 252 -4.27 -1.21 -25.99
C LEU A 252 -5.43 -0.26 -26.27
N GLU A 253 -5.37 0.47 -27.37
CA GLU A 253 -6.36 1.45 -27.83
C GLU A 253 -7.72 0.81 -28.17
N ALA A 254 -7.74 -0.50 -28.44
CA ALA A 254 -8.97 -1.24 -28.69
C ALA A 254 -9.71 -1.65 -27.38
N VAL A 255 -9.11 -1.45 -26.21
CA VAL A 255 -9.70 -1.85 -24.93
C VAL A 255 -10.28 -0.65 -24.18
N HIS A 256 -11.57 -0.66 -23.92
CA HIS A 256 -12.31 0.39 -23.23
C HIS A 256 -12.89 -0.12 -21.90
N VAL A 257 -12.31 0.32 -20.78
CA VAL A 257 -12.81 -0.01 -19.45
C VAL A 257 -13.98 0.91 -19.10
N VAL A 258 -15.10 0.32 -18.68
CA VAL A 258 -16.28 1.06 -18.22
C VAL A 258 -16.20 1.21 -16.71
N SER A 259 -15.76 2.38 -16.28
CA SER A 259 -15.51 2.74 -14.87
C SER A 259 -16.59 3.66 -14.29
N CYS A 260 -17.83 3.49 -14.71
CA CYS A 260 -18.94 4.34 -14.25
C CYS A 260 -19.38 4.06 -12.81
N GLN A 261 -18.97 2.94 -12.22
CA GLN A 261 -19.31 2.50 -10.87
C GLN A 261 -20.83 2.46 -10.61
N ASP A 262 -21.57 2.17 -11.67
CA ASP A 262 -23.03 2.03 -11.67
C ASP A 262 -23.37 0.55 -11.55
N THR A 263 -24.02 0.16 -10.45
CA THR A 263 -24.38 -1.23 -10.16
C THR A 263 -25.43 -1.80 -11.10
N ASP A 264 -26.09 -0.97 -11.90
CA ASP A 264 -26.97 -1.44 -12.98
C ASP A 264 -26.21 -1.86 -14.23
N VAL A 265 -24.95 -1.43 -14.38
CA VAL A 265 -24.12 -1.66 -15.57
C VAL A 265 -22.95 -2.57 -15.27
N THR A 266 -22.23 -2.32 -14.16
CA THR A 266 -21.02 -3.06 -13.81
C THR A 266 -21.33 -4.27 -12.95
N PRO A 267 -20.61 -5.40 -13.14
CA PRO A 267 -20.73 -6.56 -12.28
C PRO A 267 -20.22 -6.27 -10.86
N PHE A 268 -20.44 -7.21 -9.94
CA PHE A 268 -20.06 -7.04 -8.55
C PHE A 268 -18.56 -6.90 -8.33
N GLY A 269 -18.18 -5.92 -7.52
CA GLY A 269 -16.84 -5.71 -6.96
C GLY A 269 -16.93 -5.12 -5.56
N THR A 270 -15.92 -5.34 -4.74
CA THR A 270 -15.90 -4.89 -3.33
C THR A 270 -15.24 -3.54 -3.13
N GLY A 271 -14.57 -2.98 -4.14
CA GLY A 271 -13.98 -1.65 -4.13
C GLY A 271 -12.49 -1.58 -3.80
N ALA A 272 -11.97 -0.34 -3.70
CA ALA A 272 -10.55 -0.02 -3.52
C ALA A 272 -10.17 0.05 -2.03
N TYR A 273 -9.71 -1.03 -1.45
CA TYR A 273 -9.17 -1.11 -0.10
C TYR A 273 -8.17 -2.28 0.03
N ALA A 274 -7.38 -2.32 1.11
CA ALA A 274 -6.38 -3.36 1.38
C ALA A 274 -5.43 -3.65 0.20
N SER A 275 -5.22 -2.65 -0.67
CA SER A 275 -4.38 -2.72 -1.88
C SER A 275 -4.67 -3.93 -2.77
N ARG A 276 -5.95 -4.33 -2.85
CA ARG A 276 -6.41 -5.59 -3.42
C ARG A 276 -6.67 -5.55 -4.92
N GLN A 277 -7.05 -4.40 -5.47
CA GLN A 277 -7.71 -4.33 -6.77
C GLN A 277 -6.92 -4.98 -7.93
N THR A 278 -5.66 -4.60 -8.13
CA THR A 278 -4.83 -5.19 -9.20
C THR A 278 -4.69 -6.70 -9.05
N TYR A 279 -4.56 -7.17 -7.80
CA TYR A 279 -4.46 -8.60 -7.48
C TYR A 279 -5.78 -9.33 -7.75
N THR A 280 -6.89 -8.83 -7.19
CA THR A 280 -8.20 -9.52 -7.26
C THR A 280 -8.88 -9.37 -8.61
N ALA A 281 -8.88 -8.16 -9.20
CA ALA A 281 -9.41 -7.94 -10.55
C ALA A 281 -8.63 -8.74 -11.60
N GLY A 282 -7.31 -8.91 -11.42
CA GLY A 282 -6.50 -9.73 -12.30
C GLY A 282 -7.05 -11.15 -12.50
N PHE A 283 -7.60 -11.77 -11.45
CA PHE A 283 -8.23 -13.09 -11.59
C PHE A 283 -9.49 -13.05 -12.45
N SER A 284 -10.40 -12.11 -12.21
CA SER A 284 -11.64 -12.01 -12.99
C SER A 284 -11.37 -11.56 -14.43
N ILE A 285 -10.45 -10.63 -14.66
CA ILE A 285 -10.01 -10.22 -15.99
C ILE A 285 -9.44 -11.42 -16.75
N ARG A 286 -8.49 -12.14 -16.17
CA ARG A 286 -7.87 -13.30 -16.82
C ARG A 286 -8.90 -14.38 -17.16
N GLN A 287 -9.75 -14.72 -16.21
CA GLN A 287 -10.78 -15.74 -16.43
C GLN A 287 -11.75 -15.34 -17.53
N THR A 288 -12.25 -14.10 -17.50
CA THR A 288 -13.22 -13.60 -18.49
C THR A 288 -12.58 -13.45 -19.88
N ALA A 289 -11.35 -12.93 -19.94
CA ALA A 289 -10.63 -12.77 -21.22
C ALA A 289 -10.35 -14.13 -21.89
N LEU A 290 -9.94 -15.14 -21.11
CA LEU A 290 -9.74 -16.50 -21.65
C LEU A 290 -11.05 -17.11 -22.16
N LEU A 291 -12.16 -16.93 -21.42
CA LEU A 291 -13.48 -17.39 -21.88
C LEU A 291 -13.93 -16.69 -23.17
N LEU A 292 -13.69 -15.38 -23.26
CA LEU A 292 -14.02 -14.62 -24.47
C LEU A 292 -13.13 -15.03 -25.64
N LYS A 293 -11.81 -15.23 -25.41
CA LYS A 293 -10.86 -15.69 -26.42
C LYS A 293 -11.27 -17.05 -26.98
N GLU A 294 -11.64 -17.99 -26.10
CA GLU A 294 -12.16 -19.32 -26.51
C GLU A 294 -13.39 -19.18 -27.41
N ARG A 295 -14.38 -18.35 -27.05
CA ARG A 295 -15.58 -18.10 -27.86
C ARG A 295 -15.25 -17.51 -29.22
N ILE A 296 -14.35 -16.51 -29.25
CA ILE A 296 -13.89 -15.87 -30.49
C ILE A 296 -13.22 -16.91 -31.42
N LEU A 297 -12.28 -17.69 -30.88
CA LEU A 297 -11.55 -18.70 -31.68
C LEU A 297 -12.45 -19.83 -32.13
N LYS A 298 -13.42 -20.26 -31.33
CA LYS A 298 -14.45 -21.22 -31.75
C LYS A 298 -15.29 -20.68 -32.91
N TYR A 299 -15.75 -19.42 -32.82
CA TYR A 299 -16.51 -18.82 -33.92
C TYR A 299 -15.65 -18.65 -35.19
N ALA A 300 -14.37 -18.26 -35.03
CA ALA A 300 -13.39 -18.20 -36.12
C ALA A 300 -13.17 -19.57 -36.77
N HIS A 301 -13.14 -20.65 -36.00
CA HIS A 301 -13.11 -22.04 -36.52
C HIS A 301 -14.33 -22.34 -37.40
N GLU A 302 -15.53 -21.96 -36.96
CA GLU A 302 -16.77 -22.19 -37.73
C GLU A 302 -16.74 -21.48 -39.08
N LEU A 303 -16.24 -20.22 -39.11
CA LEU A 303 -16.10 -19.43 -40.34
C LEU A 303 -15.01 -19.96 -41.28
N THR A 304 -13.82 -20.21 -40.74
CA THR A 304 -12.63 -20.53 -41.54
C THR A 304 -12.44 -22.00 -41.81
N ARG A 305 -13.14 -22.90 -41.09
CA ARG A 305 -12.95 -24.36 -41.05
C ARG A 305 -11.54 -24.77 -40.59
N MET A 306 -10.76 -23.85 -40.02
CA MET A 306 -9.45 -24.19 -39.42
C MET A 306 -9.63 -24.66 -38.00
N PRO A 307 -8.86 -25.69 -37.56
CA PRO A 307 -8.90 -26.16 -36.18
C PRO A 307 -8.54 -25.00 -35.21
N GLU A 308 -9.26 -24.91 -34.09
CA GLU A 308 -9.05 -23.84 -33.05
C GLU A 308 -7.59 -23.79 -32.58
N TYR A 309 -6.92 -24.92 -32.39
CA TYR A 309 -5.51 -24.96 -31.98
C TYR A 309 -4.52 -24.40 -33.00
N ASN A 310 -4.95 -24.10 -34.23
CA ASN A 310 -4.17 -23.45 -35.27
C ASN A 310 -4.48 -21.93 -35.38
N LEU A 311 -5.37 -21.43 -34.55
CA LEU A 311 -5.82 -20.04 -34.54
C LEU A 311 -5.35 -19.33 -33.29
N ASP A 312 -5.02 -18.06 -33.42
CA ASP A 312 -4.81 -17.13 -32.28
C ASP A 312 -5.25 -15.72 -32.68
N ILE A 313 -5.25 -14.84 -31.69
CA ILE A 313 -5.49 -13.40 -31.87
C ILE A 313 -4.16 -12.69 -31.68
N ILE A 314 -3.72 -11.97 -32.69
CA ILE A 314 -2.50 -11.15 -32.65
C ILE A 314 -2.83 -9.79 -33.27
N ASP A 315 -2.57 -8.73 -32.51
CA ASP A 315 -2.81 -7.34 -32.92
C ASP A 315 -4.24 -7.09 -33.43
N GLY A 316 -5.24 -7.68 -32.74
CA GLY A 316 -6.65 -7.57 -33.10
C GLY A 316 -7.07 -8.31 -34.37
N GLN A 317 -6.23 -9.24 -34.82
CA GLN A 317 -6.47 -10.04 -36.03
C GLN A 317 -6.54 -11.53 -35.65
N ILE A 318 -7.45 -12.27 -36.29
CA ILE A 318 -7.44 -13.74 -36.27
C ILE A 318 -6.34 -14.20 -37.20
N VAL A 319 -5.38 -14.92 -36.65
CA VAL A 319 -4.22 -15.41 -37.40
C VAL A 319 -4.10 -16.92 -37.33
N ARG A 320 -3.54 -17.50 -38.39
CA ARG A 320 -3.09 -18.89 -38.40
C ARG A 320 -1.69 -19.00 -37.78
N ILE A 321 -1.55 -19.72 -36.66
CA ILE A 321 -0.30 -19.80 -35.88
C ILE A 321 0.88 -20.32 -36.69
N THR A 322 0.64 -21.25 -37.63
CA THR A 322 1.72 -21.96 -38.36
C THR A 322 2.57 -21.05 -39.25
N ASP A 323 2.02 -19.95 -39.77
CA ASP A 323 2.68 -19.06 -40.72
C ASP A 323 2.36 -17.55 -40.46
N ASN A 324 1.68 -17.24 -39.35
CA ASN A 324 1.20 -15.93 -38.98
C ASN A 324 0.31 -15.25 -40.04
N ARG A 325 -0.36 -16.05 -40.86
CA ARG A 325 -1.26 -15.52 -41.90
C ARG A 325 -2.50 -14.93 -41.25
N VAL A 326 -2.76 -13.66 -41.50
CA VAL A 326 -4.01 -12.99 -41.16
C VAL A 326 -5.17 -13.58 -41.96
N LEU A 327 -6.23 -13.95 -41.28
CA LEU A 327 -7.44 -14.52 -41.87
C LEU A 327 -8.57 -13.48 -41.91
N MET A 328 -8.77 -12.72 -40.83
CA MET A 328 -9.76 -11.67 -40.73
C MET A 328 -9.47 -10.78 -39.52
N SER A 329 -10.05 -9.58 -39.48
CA SER A 329 -10.03 -8.73 -38.28
C SER A 329 -11.07 -9.19 -37.25
N LEU A 330 -10.89 -8.77 -35.97
CA LEU A 330 -11.92 -8.97 -34.94
C LEU A 330 -13.22 -8.21 -35.28
N GLY A 331 -13.13 -7.08 -35.98
CA GLY A 331 -14.31 -6.32 -36.45
C GLY A 331 -15.11 -7.11 -37.50
N ASP A 332 -14.41 -7.70 -38.49
CA ASP A 332 -15.07 -8.54 -39.50
C ASP A 332 -15.72 -9.76 -38.85
N LEU A 333 -15.00 -10.43 -37.94
CA LEU A 333 -15.51 -11.59 -37.20
C LEU A 333 -16.74 -11.22 -36.37
N SER A 334 -16.69 -10.10 -35.62
CA SER A 334 -17.80 -9.64 -34.80
C SER A 334 -19.03 -9.27 -35.66
N THR A 335 -18.80 -8.63 -36.79
CA THR A 335 -19.87 -8.30 -37.74
C THR A 335 -20.52 -9.56 -38.29
N GLU A 336 -19.73 -10.55 -38.75
CA GLU A 336 -20.25 -11.83 -39.19
C GLU A 336 -21.03 -12.56 -38.09
N ALA A 337 -20.54 -12.52 -36.84
CA ALA A 337 -21.21 -13.12 -35.71
C ALA A 337 -22.59 -12.50 -35.44
N LEU A 338 -22.73 -11.19 -35.56
CA LEU A 338 -23.98 -10.49 -35.28
C LEU A 338 -25.02 -10.60 -36.42
N TYR A 339 -24.56 -10.65 -37.66
CA TYR A 339 -25.43 -10.62 -38.84
C TYR A 339 -25.55 -11.99 -39.56
N SER A 340 -25.03 -13.04 -38.99
CA SER A 340 -25.16 -14.41 -39.57
C SER A 340 -26.62 -14.82 -39.70
N LEU A 341 -27.01 -15.28 -40.89
CA LEU A 341 -28.34 -15.82 -41.15
C LEU A 341 -28.59 -17.19 -40.52
N SER A 342 -27.54 -17.92 -40.21
CA SER A 342 -27.61 -19.29 -39.67
C SER A 342 -27.41 -19.34 -38.16
N HIS A 343 -26.60 -18.47 -37.63
CA HIS A 343 -26.24 -18.44 -36.21
C HIS A 343 -25.77 -17.06 -35.78
N SER A 344 -26.66 -16.26 -35.24
CA SER A 344 -26.31 -14.92 -34.73
C SER A 344 -25.88 -15.00 -33.25
N GLU A 345 -24.74 -14.42 -32.94
CA GLU A 345 -24.20 -14.39 -31.60
C GLU A 345 -23.51 -13.04 -31.30
N HIS A 346 -23.77 -12.47 -30.12
CA HIS A 346 -22.97 -11.37 -29.60
C HIS A 346 -21.84 -11.95 -28.72
N LEU A 347 -20.62 -11.87 -29.22
CA LEU A 347 -19.45 -12.45 -28.54
C LEU A 347 -19.13 -11.67 -27.27
N SER A 348 -19.44 -12.28 -26.14
CA SER A 348 -19.24 -11.69 -24.81
C SER A 348 -18.94 -12.81 -23.80
N ALA A 349 -18.31 -12.46 -22.70
CA ALA A 349 -18.08 -13.37 -21.58
C ALA A 349 -18.22 -12.63 -20.25
N GLU A 350 -18.62 -13.36 -19.22
CA GLU A 350 -18.70 -12.86 -17.86
C GLU A 350 -18.24 -13.95 -16.90
N SER A 351 -17.49 -13.55 -15.87
CA SER A 351 -17.09 -14.46 -14.80
C SER A 351 -16.93 -13.76 -13.47
N THR A 352 -17.03 -14.55 -12.41
CA THR A 352 -16.76 -14.13 -11.03
C THR A 352 -15.65 -15.00 -10.48
N ALA A 353 -14.55 -14.39 -10.08
CA ALA A 353 -13.44 -15.06 -9.43
C ALA A 353 -13.57 -14.96 -7.90
N GLN A 354 -13.40 -16.08 -7.21
CA GLN A 354 -13.21 -16.13 -5.77
C GLN A 354 -11.74 -16.35 -5.46
N ILE A 355 -11.13 -15.42 -4.75
CA ILE A 355 -9.70 -15.45 -4.41
C ILE A 355 -9.54 -15.98 -2.99
N LYS A 356 -8.74 -17.04 -2.82
CA LYS A 356 -8.46 -17.71 -1.55
C LYS A 356 -6.98 -17.66 -1.19
N SER A 357 -6.33 -16.56 -1.52
CA SER A 357 -4.92 -16.32 -1.28
C SER A 357 -4.71 -14.88 -0.85
N ASN A 358 -3.54 -14.61 -0.28
CA ASN A 358 -3.15 -13.32 0.23
C ASN A 358 -1.62 -13.23 0.12
N ALA A 359 -1.13 -12.50 -0.85
CA ALA A 359 0.30 -12.36 -1.11
C ALA A 359 0.96 -11.39 -0.13
N TYR A 360 2.25 -11.58 0.14
CA TYR A 360 3.06 -10.64 0.90
C TYR A 360 3.83 -9.70 -0.02
N SER A 361 3.63 -8.40 0.16
CA SER A 361 4.44 -7.33 -0.42
C SER A 361 5.45 -6.85 0.62
N PHE A 362 6.68 -6.60 0.21
CA PHE A 362 7.77 -6.20 1.10
C PHE A 362 8.48 -4.98 0.60
N GLY A 363 9.34 -4.44 1.45
CA GLY A 363 10.26 -3.43 1.04
C GLY A 363 11.01 -2.81 2.20
N CYS A 364 11.76 -1.78 1.87
CA CYS A 364 12.52 -1.00 2.82
C CYS A 364 12.56 0.47 2.42
N THR A 365 12.79 1.30 3.42
CA THR A 365 13.04 2.74 3.25
C THR A 365 14.41 3.09 3.82
N PHE A 366 15.13 3.93 3.10
CA PHE A 366 16.33 4.60 3.58
C PHE A 366 16.09 6.10 3.57
N ALA A 367 16.37 6.76 4.69
CA ALA A 367 16.20 8.20 4.87
C ALA A 367 17.53 8.83 5.31
N GLU A 368 17.95 9.92 4.66
CA GLU A 368 19.08 10.74 5.07
C GLU A 368 18.56 12.07 5.58
N VAL A 369 19.00 12.48 6.75
CA VAL A 369 18.57 13.71 7.40
C VAL A 369 19.73 14.60 7.80
N GLU A 370 19.44 15.88 7.93
CA GLU A 370 20.28 16.87 8.61
C GLU A 370 19.47 17.41 9.79
N VAL A 371 20.05 17.38 10.97
CA VAL A 371 19.43 17.83 12.22
C VAL A 371 20.15 19.06 12.74
N ASP A 372 19.41 20.16 12.86
CA ASP A 372 19.82 21.37 13.54
C ASP A 372 19.50 21.19 15.04
N ILE A 373 20.54 20.96 15.84
CA ILE A 373 20.41 20.62 17.27
C ILE A 373 19.81 21.78 18.07
N PRO A 374 20.33 23.04 17.97
CA PRO A 374 19.76 24.19 18.69
C PRO A 374 18.30 24.46 18.33
N MET A 375 17.93 24.30 17.07
CA MET A 375 16.57 24.57 16.60
C MET A 375 15.65 23.34 16.72
N CYS A 376 16.19 22.18 17.05
CA CYS A 376 15.48 20.88 17.04
C CYS A 376 14.76 20.61 15.70
N LYS A 377 15.38 21.04 14.60
CA LYS A 377 14.77 20.96 13.27
C LYS A 377 15.40 19.86 12.45
N VAL A 378 14.56 19.01 11.86
CA VAL A 378 14.97 17.95 10.95
C VAL A 378 14.69 18.37 9.51
N LYS A 379 15.72 18.26 8.67
CA LYS A 379 15.62 18.43 7.21
C LYS A 379 15.89 17.09 6.55
N LEU A 380 14.95 16.62 5.76
CA LEU A 380 15.12 15.40 4.96
C LEU A 380 15.96 15.74 3.71
N LEU A 381 17.10 15.05 3.54
CA LEU A 381 18.04 15.29 2.44
C LEU A 381 17.84 14.31 1.28
N ASP A 382 17.54 13.05 1.58
CA ASP A 382 17.30 11.99 0.61
C ASP A 382 16.29 10.99 1.18
N LEU A 383 15.47 10.43 0.29
CA LEU A 383 14.51 9.40 0.66
C LEU A 383 14.41 8.37 -0.47
N VAL A 384 14.72 7.14 -0.15
CA VAL A 384 14.65 6.00 -1.06
C VAL A 384 13.69 4.97 -0.51
N ASN A 385 12.77 4.50 -1.35
CA ASN A 385 11.87 3.42 -1.02
C ASN A 385 12.01 2.30 -2.07
N VAL A 386 12.26 1.08 -1.62
CA VAL A 386 12.43 -0.10 -2.47
C VAL A 386 11.32 -1.09 -2.18
N HIS A 387 10.64 -1.55 -3.21
CA HIS A 387 9.48 -2.44 -3.12
C HIS A 387 9.65 -3.74 -3.87
N ASP A 388 9.16 -4.85 -3.31
CA ASP A 388 8.65 -5.99 -4.04
C ASP A 388 7.12 -5.89 -4.12
N ALA A 389 6.63 -5.49 -5.28
CA ALA A 389 5.20 -5.43 -5.61
C ALA A 389 4.79 -6.54 -6.60
N GLY A 390 5.62 -7.57 -6.73
CA GLY A 390 5.44 -8.60 -7.75
C GLY A 390 5.75 -8.08 -9.15
N THR A 391 5.01 -8.55 -10.14
CA THR A 391 5.07 -8.02 -11.52
C THR A 391 4.42 -6.64 -11.59
N LEU A 392 5.11 -5.68 -12.18
CA LEU A 392 4.56 -4.33 -12.41
C LEU A 392 3.74 -4.31 -13.70
N ILE A 393 2.45 -4.09 -13.59
CA ILE A 393 1.57 -3.96 -14.77
C ILE A 393 1.88 -2.65 -15.51
N ASN A 394 2.03 -1.56 -14.75
CA ASN A 394 2.42 -0.26 -15.29
C ASN A 394 3.47 0.38 -14.38
N PRO A 395 4.75 0.41 -14.78
CA PRO A 395 5.84 0.95 -13.95
C PRO A 395 5.66 2.43 -13.57
N ALA A 396 5.16 3.27 -14.48
CA ALA A 396 4.97 4.70 -14.20
C ALA A 396 3.87 4.95 -13.15
N LEU A 397 2.74 4.23 -13.24
CA LEU A 397 1.67 4.30 -12.24
C LEU A 397 2.12 3.70 -10.90
N ALA A 398 2.92 2.64 -10.94
CA ALA A 398 3.51 2.05 -9.73
C ALA A 398 4.43 3.04 -9.01
N GLU A 399 5.32 3.70 -9.74
CA GLU A 399 6.20 4.74 -9.19
C GLU A 399 5.39 5.90 -8.58
N ALA A 400 4.35 6.37 -9.26
CA ALA A 400 3.45 7.42 -8.76
C ALA A 400 2.78 7.02 -7.43
N GLN A 401 2.36 5.75 -7.29
CA GLN A 401 1.81 5.24 -6.02
C GLN A 401 2.86 5.25 -4.90
N VAL A 402 4.11 4.90 -5.20
CA VAL A 402 5.20 4.95 -4.21
C VAL A 402 5.48 6.38 -3.79
N HIS A 403 5.62 7.31 -4.72
CA HIS A 403 5.85 8.73 -4.42
C HIS A 403 4.75 9.33 -3.54
N GLY A 404 3.47 9.04 -3.85
CA GLY A 404 2.34 9.49 -3.03
C GLY A 404 2.38 8.90 -1.61
N GLY A 405 2.78 7.63 -1.47
CA GLY A 405 2.97 7.00 -0.16
C GLY A 405 4.15 7.58 0.63
N MET A 406 5.26 7.87 -0.05
CA MET A 406 6.43 8.54 0.55
C MET A 406 6.07 9.93 1.08
N SER A 407 5.37 10.74 0.29
CA SER A 407 4.89 12.07 0.70
C SER A 407 4.03 12.00 1.97
N MET A 408 3.07 11.09 2.00
CA MET A 408 2.23 10.87 3.20
C MET A 408 3.06 10.38 4.40
N GLY A 409 4.04 9.52 4.18
CA GLY A 409 4.94 9.03 5.22
C GLY A 409 5.86 10.12 5.78
N ILE A 410 6.29 11.09 4.96
CA ILE A 410 7.05 12.28 5.40
C ILE A 410 6.18 13.12 6.34
N GLY A 411 4.93 13.40 5.95
CA GLY A 411 3.99 14.12 6.81
C GLY A 411 3.79 13.45 8.16
N PHE A 412 3.52 12.14 8.16
CA PHE A 412 3.40 11.33 9.38
C PHE A 412 4.68 11.35 10.23
N GLY A 413 5.87 11.32 9.60
CA GLY A 413 7.16 11.31 10.28
C GLY A 413 7.61 12.64 10.84
N LEU A 414 7.26 13.78 10.24
CA LEU A 414 7.87 15.07 10.54
C LEU A 414 6.90 16.19 10.93
N SER A 415 5.67 16.24 10.39
CA SER A 415 4.89 17.47 10.49
C SER A 415 3.42 17.31 10.88
N GLU A 416 2.74 16.25 10.45
CA GLU A 416 1.30 16.10 10.63
C GLU A 416 0.96 15.67 12.06
N ASN A 417 0.41 16.61 12.83
CA ASN A 417 0.00 16.37 14.21
C ASN A 417 -1.33 17.07 14.50
N LEU A 418 -2.41 16.31 14.59
CA LEU A 418 -3.71 16.84 14.98
C LEU A 418 -3.77 16.98 16.50
N LEU A 419 -3.85 18.22 16.95
CA LEU A 419 -3.85 18.58 18.38
C LEU A 419 -5.27 18.62 18.93
N PHE A 420 -5.46 18.06 20.11
CA PHE A 420 -6.73 18.06 20.81
C PHE A 420 -6.63 18.75 22.17
N ASP A 421 -7.65 19.50 22.51
CA ASP A 421 -7.81 20.01 23.89
C ASP A 421 -8.01 18.82 24.84
N PRO A 422 -7.17 18.65 25.87
CA PRO A 422 -7.22 17.45 26.72
C PRO A 422 -8.47 17.35 27.60
N LYS A 423 -9.20 18.46 27.80
CA LYS A 423 -10.42 18.49 28.62
C LYS A 423 -11.66 18.26 27.80
N THR A 424 -11.74 18.82 26.60
CA THR A 424 -12.95 18.82 25.78
C THR A 424 -12.90 17.84 24.61
N GLY A 425 -11.71 17.39 24.20
CA GLY A 425 -11.52 16.57 22.98
C GLY A 425 -11.66 17.36 21.68
N ARG A 426 -11.80 18.69 21.74
CA ARG A 426 -11.92 19.55 20.55
C ARG A 426 -10.59 19.61 19.81
N ALA A 427 -10.63 19.47 18.48
CA ALA A 427 -9.49 19.69 17.62
C ALA A 427 -9.10 21.19 17.65
N LEU A 428 -7.80 21.46 17.88
CA LEU A 428 -7.27 22.82 18.05
C LEU A 428 -6.70 23.41 16.75
N ASN A 429 -6.26 22.56 15.81
CA ASN A 429 -5.64 22.93 14.54
C ASN A 429 -6.36 22.26 13.37
N ASN A 430 -7.68 22.41 13.32
CA ASN A 430 -8.56 21.76 12.33
C ASN A 430 -8.63 22.52 10.98
N ASN A 431 -7.54 23.15 10.56
CA ASN A 431 -7.45 23.85 9.28
C ASN A 431 -6.06 23.63 8.66
N LEU A 432 -5.91 23.92 7.36
CA LEU A 432 -4.63 23.68 6.64
C LEU A 432 -3.58 24.77 6.89
N LEU A 433 -3.91 25.84 7.64
CA LEU A 433 -2.92 26.82 8.09
C LEU A 433 -2.13 26.27 9.28
N ASP A 434 -2.80 25.62 10.22
CA ASP A 434 -2.21 25.17 11.49
C ASP A 434 -1.83 23.68 11.46
N TYR A 435 -2.62 22.83 10.77
CA TYR A 435 -2.25 21.44 10.47
C TYR A 435 -1.29 21.41 9.28
N LYS A 436 -0.04 21.04 9.54
CA LYS A 436 1.05 21.17 8.57
C LYS A 436 1.17 19.93 7.69
N LEU A 437 0.56 19.98 6.52
CA LEU A 437 0.90 19.05 5.43
C LEU A 437 2.27 19.44 4.87
N SER A 438 3.09 18.45 4.55
CA SER A 438 4.34 18.67 3.82
C SER A 438 4.04 19.17 2.41
N THR A 439 4.79 20.18 1.98
CA THR A 439 4.68 20.79 0.66
C THR A 439 5.75 20.26 -0.28
N PHE A 440 5.68 20.65 -1.54
CA PHE A 440 6.70 20.33 -2.54
C PHE A 440 8.12 20.77 -2.14
N MET A 441 8.23 21.85 -1.34
CA MET A 441 9.50 22.41 -0.87
C MET A 441 10.08 21.65 0.33
N ASP A 442 9.27 20.86 1.01
CA ASP A 442 9.68 20.08 2.19
C ASP A 442 10.22 18.69 1.80
N HIS A 443 10.00 18.30 0.55
CA HIS A 443 10.43 17.00 0.06
C HIS A 443 11.82 17.05 -0.58
N PRO A 444 12.68 16.05 -0.32
CA PRO A 444 13.86 15.80 -1.16
C PRO A 444 13.41 15.21 -2.50
N ARG A 445 14.35 14.85 -3.36
CA ARG A 445 14.06 13.98 -4.48
C ARG A 445 13.58 12.64 -3.96
N LEU A 446 12.31 12.28 -4.23
CA LEU A 446 11.75 10.99 -3.91
C LEU A 446 12.26 9.96 -4.93
N ARG A 447 12.81 8.86 -4.46
CA ARG A 447 13.37 7.80 -5.32
C ARG A 447 12.71 6.46 -5.00
N ALA A 448 11.99 5.92 -5.99
CA ALA A 448 11.34 4.63 -5.91
C ALA A 448 12.11 3.60 -6.73
N TYR A 449 12.30 2.41 -6.18
CA TYR A 449 12.88 1.27 -6.88
C TYR A 449 12.03 0.03 -6.66
N PHE A 450 12.09 -0.89 -7.61
CA PHE A 450 11.34 -2.13 -7.55
C PHE A 450 12.29 -3.32 -7.72
N VAL A 451 11.98 -4.37 -6.96
CA VAL A 451 12.51 -5.72 -7.16
C VAL A 451 11.36 -6.56 -7.67
N GLU A 452 11.41 -6.91 -8.95
CA GLU A 452 10.34 -7.69 -9.56
C GLU A 452 10.49 -9.17 -9.23
N ASN A 453 9.41 -9.74 -8.69
CA ASN A 453 9.32 -11.16 -8.39
C ASN A 453 7.86 -11.60 -8.47
N ALA A 454 7.53 -12.28 -9.56
CA ALA A 454 6.17 -12.71 -9.84
C ALA A 454 5.59 -13.56 -8.70
N GLU A 455 4.47 -13.14 -8.16
CA GLU A 455 3.75 -13.86 -7.10
C GLU A 455 3.02 -15.07 -7.67
N PRO A 456 3.37 -16.30 -7.27
CA PRO A 456 2.77 -17.51 -7.85
C PRO A 456 1.27 -17.65 -7.56
N THR A 457 0.76 -17.00 -6.49
CA THR A 457 -0.67 -17.01 -6.15
C THR A 457 -1.48 -15.92 -6.85
N SER A 458 -0.87 -15.11 -7.71
CA SER A 458 -1.51 -14.03 -8.46
C SER A 458 -1.72 -14.40 -9.93
N ALA A 459 -2.83 -13.94 -10.51
CA ALA A 459 -3.13 -14.20 -11.92
C ALA A 459 -2.11 -13.57 -12.89
N PHE A 460 -1.48 -12.44 -12.51
CA PHE A 460 -0.48 -11.71 -13.27
C PHE A 460 0.84 -11.52 -12.49
N GLY A 461 1.05 -12.27 -11.42
CA GLY A 461 2.25 -12.12 -10.60
C GLY A 461 2.29 -10.87 -9.71
N THR A 462 1.22 -10.12 -9.60
CA THR A 462 1.13 -8.85 -8.87
C THR A 462 1.01 -9.04 -7.36
N LYS A 463 1.45 -8.05 -6.58
CA LYS A 463 1.23 -7.92 -5.13
C LYS A 463 0.66 -6.53 -4.81
N SER A 464 0.37 -6.26 -3.53
CA SER A 464 -0.11 -4.94 -3.09
C SER A 464 0.94 -3.85 -3.28
N LEU A 465 0.48 -2.66 -3.69
CA LEU A 465 1.33 -1.47 -3.84
C LEU A 465 0.65 -0.18 -3.33
N GLY A 466 -0.68 -0.16 -3.23
CA GLY A 466 -1.40 1.06 -2.87
C GLY A 466 -1.06 1.61 -1.49
N GLU A 467 -1.00 0.77 -0.47
CA GLU A 467 -0.79 1.15 0.94
C GLU A 467 0.65 0.96 1.45
N PRO A 468 1.38 -0.10 1.04
CA PRO A 468 2.72 -0.39 1.54
C PRO A 468 3.70 0.79 1.56
N PRO A 469 3.71 1.69 0.55
CA PRO A 469 4.67 2.80 0.50
C PRO A 469 4.62 3.76 1.69
N THR A 470 3.54 3.75 2.49
CA THR A 470 3.43 4.62 3.67
C THR A 470 4.04 4.01 4.93
N CYS A 471 4.40 2.72 4.92
CA CYS A 471 4.58 1.96 6.16
C CYS A 471 5.91 2.22 6.88
N SER A 472 7.02 2.36 6.14
CA SER A 472 8.37 2.43 6.74
C SER A 472 9.04 3.80 6.66
N ILE A 473 8.38 4.82 6.11
CA ILE A 473 8.98 6.15 5.93
C ILE A 473 9.27 6.83 7.27
N ALA A 474 8.26 6.93 8.12
CA ALA A 474 8.40 7.60 9.41
C ALA A 474 9.44 6.94 10.33
N PRO A 475 9.46 5.60 10.52
CA PRO A 475 10.51 4.97 11.32
C PRO A 475 11.91 5.11 10.69
N ALA A 476 12.07 5.08 9.35
CA ALA A 476 13.37 5.32 8.73
C ALA A 476 13.90 6.73 9.02
N ILE A 477 13.02 7.75 8.97
CA ILE A 477 13.36 9.13 9.34
C ILE A 477 13.77 9.20 10.82
N ARG A 478 13.00 8.58 11.72
CA ARG A 478 13.32 8.57 13.15
C ARG A 478 14.65 7.87 13.42
N ASN A 479 14.93 6.77 12.75
CA ASN A 479 16.18 6.04 12.90
C ASN A 479 17.38 6.85 12.36
N ALA A 480 17.18 7.64 11.30
CA ALA A 480 18.19 8.60 10.83
C ALA A 480 18.44 9.73 11.85
N VAL A 481 17.38 10.25 12.49
CA VAL A 481 17.52 11.24 13.58
C VAL A 481 18.24 10.64 14.77
N TYR A 482 17.93 9.39 15.14
CA TYR A 482 18.66 8.69 16.20
C TYR A 482 20.16 8.60 15.87
N GLN A 483 20.52 8.18 14.67
CA GLN A 483 21.92 8.06 14.25
C GLN A 483 22.66 9.41 14.26
N ALA A 484 21.96 10.51 13.91
CA ALA A 484 22.53 11.87 13.96
C ALA A 484 22.73 12.40 15.37
N THR A 485 21.84 12.03 16.31
CA THR A 485 21.74 12.69 17.61
C THR A 485 22.04 11.80 18.81
N GLY A 486 21.89 10.48 18.67
CA GLY A 486 21.87 9.53 19.78
C GLY A 486 20.59 9.56 20.64
N VAL A 487 19.58 10.34 20.23
CA VAL A 487 18.36 10.58 21.02
C VAL A 487 17.21 9.67 20.56
N TYR A 488 16.61 8.95 21.49
CA TYR A 488 15.43 8.12 21.25
C TYR A 488 14.17 9.00 21.21
N VAL A 489 13.56 9.16 20.03
CA VAL A 489 12.27 9.85 19.89
C VAL A 489 11.16 8.81 19.76
N ASN A 490 10.24 8.77 20.72
CA ASN A 490 9.19 7.77 20.80
C ASN A 490 7.83 8.26 20.28
N ASP A 491 7.68 9.55 20.01
CA ASP A 491 6.45 10.16 19.52
C ASP A 491 6.58 10.56 18.04
N ALA A 492 5.62 10.15 17.22
CA ALA A 492 5.45 10.67 15.87
C ALA A 492 4.46 11.86 15.87
N PRO A 493 4.70 12.89 15.05
CA PRO A 493 5.86 13.13 14.20
C PRO A 493 7.12 13.56 14.99
N VAL A 494 8.31 13.42 14.40
CA VAL A 494 9.57 13.95 14.94
C VAL A 494 9.64 15.47 14.65
N ASN A 495 8.68 16.21 15.22
CA ASN A 495 8.62 17.65 15.10
C ASN A 495 9.54 18.32 16.13
N PRO A 496 9.79 19.64 16.03
CA PRO A 496 10.68 20.35 16.97
C PRO A 496 10.29 20.18 18.44
N HIS A 497 9.01 20.11 18.78
CA HIS A 497 8.55 19.94 20.17
C HIS A 497 8.88 18.56 20.72
N HIS A 498 8.61 17.49 19.95
CA HIS A 498 8.88 16.12 20.37
C HIS A 498 10.40 15.88 20.44
N LEU A 499 11.15 16.39 19.46
CA LEU A 499 12.61 16.26 19.45
C LEU A 499 13.24 17.02 20.62
N PHE A 500 12.84 18.28 20.87
CA PHE A 500 13.32 19.06 22.01
C PHE A 500 13.04 18.37 23.34
N ARG A 501 11.82 17.86 23.54
CA ARG A 501 11.44 17.14 24.75
C ARG A 501 12.34 15.91 24.95
N SER A 502 12.51 15.10 23.91
CA SER A 502 13.35 13.89 23.96
C SER A 502 14.82 14.21 24.23
N MET A 503 15.38 15.26 23.61
CA MET A 503 16.74 15.75 23.87
C MET A 503 16.91 16.22 25.32
N LYS A 504 15.93 16.94 25.86
CA LYS A 504 15.95 17.42 27.25
C LYS A 504 15.84 16.27 28.25
N GLU A 505 14.93 15.34 28.04
CA GLU A 505 14.73 14.17 28.91
C GLU A 505 15.95 13.23 28.91
N GLN A 506 16.75 13.24 27.84
CA GLN A 506 17.97 12.45 27.72
C GLN A 506 19.26 13.28 27.96
N HIS A 507 19.12 14.43 28.62
CA HIS A 507 20.22 15.29 29.13
C HIS A 507 21.19 15.81 28.06
N MET A 508 20.77 15.90 26.79
CA MET A 508 21.65 16.33 25.69
C MET A 508 22.13 17.80 25.81
N PHE A 509 21.39 18.63 26.52
CA PHE A 509 21.71 20.07 26.73
C PHE A 509 22.45 20.38 28.04
N GLU A 510 22.75 19.39 28.85
CA GLU A 510 23.50 19.59 30.09
C GLU A 510 25.00 19.64 29.80
N GLU A 511 25.69 20.72 30.19
CA GLU A 511 27.15 20.83 30.05
C GLU A 511 27.83 19.77 30.91
N GLY A 512 28.51 18.83 30.27
CA GLY A 512 29.31 17.77 30.91
C GLY A 512 28.68 16.39 31.03
N GLY A 513 27.50 16.17 30.42
CA GLY A 513 26.92 14.84 30.32
C GLY A 513 27.73 13.95 29.38
N GLU A 514 28.58 13.07 29.94
CA GLU A 514 29.07 11.90 29.19
C GLU A 514 27.84 11.12 28.71
N ALA A 515 27.76 10.92 27.41
CA ALA A 515 26.74 10.08 26.84
C ALA A 515 26.84 8.69 27.51
N ASN A 516 25.87 8.34 28.35
CA ASN A 516 25.74 7.00 28.87
C ASN A 516 25.48 6.07 27.67
N VAL A 517 26.54 5.40 27.25
CA VAL A 517 26.55 4.33 26.24
C VAL A 517 25.84 3.09 26.78
#